data_e7b65a753bacb86f7d3e9b30b1f9a3a2
#
_entry.id   e7b65a753bacb86f7d3e9b30b1f9a3a2
#
_cell.length_a   1.000
_cell.length_b   1.000
_cell.length_c   1.000
_cell.angle_alpha   90.00
_cell.angle_beta   90.00
_cell.angle_gamma   90.00
#
_symmetry.space_group_name_H-M   'P 1'
#
loop_
_entity.id
_entity.type
_entity.pdbx_description
1 polymer ?
#
loop_
_entity_poly.entity_id
_entity_poly.type
_entity_poly.pdbx_seq_one_letter_code
_entity_poly.pdbx_strand_id
1 'polypeptide(L)'
;DLTNGNGGNNKVMQLVIDGLKLAPCNAGFVEMRDAILLADLLTNNNQNECIIWNAFANRGLGYLADQGDADNRTDQIEDFSLPPSCQAATNQLDAGILSIDAPSAGVLTNSENISVTIRNYGVNTISNFDIYYYVNSSNQIVETVNQTIESGQNLSFTFTNQFDFSSPGEYTIVSGTSLTGDEDISNDEISNTIIS
;
A
#
# COMPACT_ATOMS: atom_id res chain seq x y z
N ASP A 1 5.22 15.80 23.29
CA ASP A 1 5.61 15.85 24.70
C ASP A 1 6.77 14.88 24.94
N LEU A 2 7.97 15.41 25.20
CA LEU A 2 9.19 14.63 25.46
C LEU A 2 9.09 13.80 26.76
N THR A 3 8.21 14.19 27.65
CA THR A 3 8.11 13.59 28.99
C THR A 3 7.27 12.30 29.01
N ASN A 4 6.29 12.16 28.13
CA ASN A 4 5.33 11.05 28.15
C ASN A 4 5.53 10.01 27.02
N GLY A 5 6.55 10.16 26.19
CA GLY A 5 6.89 9.20 25.15
C GLY A 5 5.97 9.14 23.92
N ASN A 6 4.91 9.94 23.87
CA ASN A 6 3.86 9.89 22.83
C ASN A 6 3.88 11.08 21.86
N GLY A 7 4.85 11.97 21.95
CA GLY A 7 4.98 13.12 21.05
C GLY A 7 5.56 12.73 19.69
N GLY A 8 5.27 13.52 18.64
CA GLY A 8 5.76 13.28 17.28
C GLY A 8 7.29 13.23 17.20
N ASN A 9 7.99 14.03 17.99
CA ASN A 9 9.46 14.00 18.08
C ASN A 9 9.98 12.66 18.66
N ASN A 10 9.31 12.04 19.63
CA ASN A 10 9.67 10.74 20.16
C ASN A 10 9.48 9.64 19.10
N LYS A 11 8.37 9.70 18.31
CA LYS A 11 8.16 8.82 17.18
C LYS A 11 9.28 8.95 16.14
N VAL A 12 9.63 10.17 15.77
CA VAL A 12 10.70 10.41 14.78
C VAL A 12 12.04 9.88 15.30
N MET A 13 12.40 10.13 16.55
CA MET A 13 13.63 9.58 17.13
C MET A 13 13.63 8.05 17.13
N GLN A 14 12.50 7.43 17.47
CA GLN A 14 12.38 5.98 17.45
C GLN A 14 12.54 5.44 16.03
N LEU A 15 11.86 6.03 15.04
CA LEU A 15 11.96 5.63 13.64
C LEU A 15 13.38 5.77 13.08
N VAL A 16 14.09 6.84 13.46
CA VAL A 16 15.50 7.02 13.07
C VAL A 16 16.39 5.94 13.68
N ILE A 17 16.20 5.63 14.98
CA ILE A 17 16.97 4.56 15.65
C ILE A 17 16.67 3.20 15.02
N ASP A 18 15.42 2.90 14.72
CA ASP A 18 15.04 1.63 14.10
C ASP A 18 15.51 1.57 12.64
N GLY A 19 15.44 2.68 11.90
CA GLY A 19 16.03 2.81 10.57
C GLY A 19 17.54 2.54 10.56
N LEU A 20 18.28 3.08 11.54
CA LEU A 20 19.72 2.80 11.69
C LEU A 20 20.04 1.32 11.90
N LYS A 21 19.14 0.56 12.53
CA LYS A 21 19.30 -0.91 12.70
C LYS A 21 19.03 -1.68 11.41
N LEU A 22 18.21 -1.12 10.52
CA LEU A 22 17.81 -1.72 9.25
C LEU A 22 18.68 -1.27 8.09
N ALA A 23 19.44 -0.19 8.25
CA ALA A 23 20.29 0.37 7.21
C ALA A 23 21.43 -0.60 6.85
N PRO A 24 21.80 -0.68 5.55
CA PRO A 24 22.98 -1.43 5.11
C PRO A 24 24.27 -0.81 5.64
N CYS A 25 25.36 -1.59 5.62
CA CYS A 25 26.68 -1.04 5.87
C CYS A 25 27.02 0.00 4.79
N ASN A 26 27.54 1.15 5.16
CA ASN A 26 27.85 2.25 4.24
C ASN A 26 26.61 2.91 3.60
N ALA A 27 25.51 3.00 4.34
CA ALA A 27 24.29 3.60 3.84
C ALA A 27 24.49 5.06 3.40
N GLY A 28 24.03 5.37 2.19
CA GLY A 28 23.89 6.73 1.69
C GLY A 28 22.57 7.38 2.15
N PHE A 29 22.26 8.57 1.65
CA PHE A 29 21.07 9.33 2.08
C PHE A 29 19.76 8.67 1.66
N VAL A 30 19.69 8.11 0.44
CA VAL A 30 18.50 7.43 -0.08
C VAL A 30 18.24 6.15 0.72
N GLU A 31 19.29 5.34 0.94
CA GLU A 31 19.17 4.10 1.73
C GLU A 31 18.77 4.37 3.18
N MET A 32 19.22 5.48 3.78
CA MET A 32 18.78 5.87 5.12
C MET A 32 17.31 6.30 5.14
N ARG A 33 16.86 7.04 4.12
CA ARG A 33 15.42 7.36 3.95
C ARG A 33 14.60 6.08 3.90
N ASP A 34 15.01 5.15 3.04
CA ASP A 34 14.30 3.89 2.82
C ASP A 34 14.29 3.00 4.06
N ALA A 35 15.38 2.99 4.83
CA ALA A 35 15.45 2.30 6.11
C ALA A 35 14.48 2.89 7.17
N ILE A 36 14.28 4.20 7.18
CA ILE A 36 13.31 4.87 8.08
C ILE A 36 11.87 4.56 7.64
N LEU A 37 11.60 4.54 6.33
CA LEU A 37 10.31 4.12 5.78
C LEU A 37 10.01 2.65 6.12
N LEU A 38 10.99 1.78 5.98
CA LEU A 38 10.88 0.38 6.37
C LEU A 38 10.63 0.22 7.89
N ALA A 39 11.26 1.04 8.71
CA ALA A 39 11.00 1.05 10.15
C ALA A 39 9.53 1.43 10.45
N ASP A 40 8.98 2.42 9.75
CA ASP A 40 7.56 2.80 9.91
C ASP A 40 6.62 1.69 9.44
N LEU A 41 6.93 1.03 8.33
CA LEU A 41 6.16 -0.13 7.87
C LEU A 41 6.11 -1.23 8.94
N LEU A 42 7.25 -1.59 9.52
CA LEU A 42 7.37 -2.70 10.47
C LEU A 42 6.78 -2.38 11.86
N THR A 43 6.80 -1.12 12.28
CA THR A 43 6.42 -0.73 13.64
C THR A 43 5.09 0.02 13.74
N ASN A 44 4.67 0.69 12.68
CA ASN A 44 3.48 1.54 12.63
C ASN A 44 2.55 1.23 11.45
N ASN A 45 2.79 0.13 10.74
CA ASN A 45 1.97 -0.28 9.58
C ASN A 45 1.82 0.86 8.54
N ASN A 46 2.92 1.52 8.20
CA ASN A 46 3.00 2.63 7.23
C ASN A 46 2.16 3.89 7.56
N GLN A 47 1.71 4.05 8.79
CA GLN A 47 0.85 5.19 9.16
C GLN A 47 1.51 6.57 8.99
N ASN A 48 2.83 6.64 8.93
CA ASN A 48 3.56 7.90 8.80
C ASN A 48 4.26 8.05 7.44
N GLU A 49 4.05 7.13 6.51
CA GLU A 49 4.73 7.06 5.22
C GLU A 49 4.78 8.42 4.50
N CYS A 50 3.62 9.03 4.27
CA CYS A 50 3.54 10.27 3.49
C CYS A 50 4.11 11.48 4.24
N ILE A 51 4.08 11.49 5.57
CA ILE A 51 4.73 12.53 6.37
C ILE A 51 6.26 12.41 6.24
N ILE A 52 6.78 11.17 6.28
CA ILE A 52 8.20 10.88 6.11
C ILE A 52 8.64 11.27 4.70
N TRP A 53 7.90 10.84 3.66
CA TRP A 53 8.19 11.20 2.28
C TRP A 53 8.23 12.71 2.06
N ASN A 54 7.23 13.44 2.57
CA ASN A 54 7.20 14.91 2.48
C ASN A 54 8.44 15.55 3.13
N ALA A 55 8.85 15.05 4.29
CA ALA A 55 10.01 15.58 5.00
C ALA A 55 11.31 15.39 4.20
N PHE A 56 11.49 14.26 3.54
CA PHE A 56 12.65 13.96 2.70
C PHE A 56 12.59 14.65 1.33
N ALA A 57 11.45 14.62 0.66
CA ALA A 57 11.25 15.26 -0.64
C ALA A 57 11.53 16.78 -0.57
N ASN A 58 11.07 17.46 0.48
CA ASN A 58 11.35 18.88 0.70
C ASN A 58 12.87 19.20 0.86
N ARG A 59 13.71 18.18 0.92
CA ARG A 59 15.17 18.29 1.05
C ARG A 59 15.93 17.68 -0.12
N GLY A 60 15.24 17.40 -1.25
CA GLY A 60 15.84 16.82 -2.45
C GLY A 60 16.00 15.29 -2.39
N LEU A 61 15.47 14.63 -1.37
CA LEU A 61 15.48 13.17 -1.23
C LEU A 61 14.10 12.58 -1.52
N GLY A 62 13.47 13.04 -2.61
CA GLY A 62 12.17 12.57 -3.07
C GLY A 62 12.20 11.17 -3.67
N TYR A 63 11.10 10.79 -4.27
CA TYR A 63 10.85 9.42 -4.73
C TYR A 63 11.85 8.95 -5.80
N LEU A 64 12.26 9.85 -6.71
CA LEU A 64 13.21 9.56 -7.78
C LEU A 64 14.65 10.05 -7.48
N ALA A 65 14.93 10.45 -6.25
CA ALA A 65 16.28 10.86 -5.86
C ALA A 65 17.25 9.69 -5.99
N ASP A 66 18.44 9.99 -6.52
CA ASP A 66 19.54 9.03 -6.66
C ASP A 66 20.74 9.50 -5.82
N GLN A 67 21.25 8.63 -4.95
CA GLN A 67 22.40 8.95 -4.13
C GLN A 67 23.75 8.77 -4.86
N GLY A 68 23.74 8.17 -6.07
CA GLY A 68 24.97 7.88 -6.80
C GLY A 68 25.92 6.92 -6.07
N ASP A 69 27.19 7.04 -6.36
CA ASP A 69 28.26 6.27 -5.69
C ASP A 69 28.62 6.90 -4.34
N ALA A 70 28.64 6.11 -3.27
CA ALA A 70 28.97 6.57 -1.92
C ALA A 70 30.35 7.23 -1.81
N ASP A 71 31.28 6.91 -2.69
CA ASP A 71 32.63 7.48 -2.75
C ASP A 71 32.74 8.71 -3.68
N ASN A 72 31.67 9.04 -4.43
CA ASN A 72 31.59 10.22 -5.30
C ASN A 72 30.66 11.27 -4.68
N ARG A 73 31.05 12.54 -4.68
CA ARG A 73 30.28 13.64 -4.10
C ARG A 73 29.56 14.52 -5.13
N THR A 74 29.59 14.12 -6.40
CA THR A 74 29.12 14.97 -7.51
C THR A 74 28.13 14.29 -8.45
N ASP A 75 27.71 13.08 -8.15
CA ASP A 75 26.82 12.26 -8.98
C ASP A 75 25.42 12.06 -8.36
N GLN A 76 25.14 12.70 -7.22
CA GLN A 76 23.82 12.67 -6.60
C GLN A 76 22.82 13.46 -7.44
N ILE A 77 21.61 12.92 -7.56
CA ILE A 77 20.48 13.56 -8.24
C ILE A 77 19.42 13.87 -7.20
N GLU A 78 19.17 15.17 -7.00
CA GLU A 78 18.07 15.64 -6.15
C GLU A 78 16.74 15.42 -6.84
N ASP A 79 15.74 15.02 -6.07
CA ASP A 79 14.36 14.92 -6.50
C ASP A 79 13.41 15.40 -5.39
N PHE A 80 12.32 16.07 -5.77
CA PHE A 80 11.33 16.64 -4.87
C PHE A 80 9.96 15.98 -5.04
N SER A 81 9.87 14.92 -5.86
CA SER A 81 8.62 14.21 -6.08
C SER A 81 8.24 13.33 -4.88
N LEU A 82 6.95 13.10 -4.73
CA LEU A 82 6.38 12.14 -3.80
C LEU A 82 6.04 10.84 -4.55
N PRO A 83 6.08 9.68 -3.88
CA PRO A 83 5.55 8.47 -4.47
C PRO A 83 4.05 8.63 -4.78
N PRO A 84 3.52 7.87 -5.75
CA PRO A 84 2.10 7.95 -6.11
C PRO A 84 1.15 7.81 -4.91
N SER A 85 1.47 6.97 -3.94
CA SER A 85 0.72 6.78 -2.70
C SER A 85 0.60 8.03 -1.82
N CYS A 86 1.50 9.01 -1.99
CA CYS A 86 1.57 10.23 -1.17
C CYS A 86 1.31 11.52 -1.98
N GLN A 87 1.01 11.40 -3.26
CA GLN A 87 0.55 12.54 -4.05
C GLN A 87 -0.87 12.92 -3.65
N ALA A 88 -1.17 14.22 -3.71
CA ALA A 88 -2.55 14.66 -3.55
C ALA A 88 -3.41 14.04 -4.67
N ALA A 89 -4.54 13.48 -4.29
CA ALA A 89 -5.49 12.97 -5.27
C ALA A 89 -5.93 14.12 -6.20
N THR A 90 -5.92 13.86 -7.49
CA THR A 90 -6.39 14.80 -8.52
C THR A 90 -7.71 14.36 -9.13
N ASN A 91 -7.97 13.06 -9.12
CA ASN A 91 -9.21 12.47 -9.61
C ASN A 91 -10.36 12.78 -8.66
N GLN A 92 -11.53 13.05 -9.19
CA GLN A 92 -12.71 13.31 -8.37
C GLN A 92 -13.27 12.02 -7.78
N LEU A 93 -13.38 10.98 -8.61
CA LEU A 93 -13.79 9.63 -8.24
C LEU A 93 -12.70 8.65 -8.68
N ASP A 94 -12.24 7.81 -7.77
CA ASP A 94 -11.17 6.86 -8.07
C ASP A 94 -11.12 5.82 -6.94
N ALA A 95 -11.53 4.59 -7.25
CA ALA A 95 -11.55 3.46 -6.33
C ALA A 95 -10.66 2.35 -6.85
N GLY A 96 -9.68 1.92 -6.10
CA GLY A 96 -8.80 0.83 -6.54
C GLY A 96 -8.60 -0.23 -5.47
N ILE A 97 -8.08 -1.38 -5.90
CA ILE A 97 -7.66 -2.45 -4.99
C ILE A 97 -6.20 -2.24 -4.60
N LEU A 98 -5.96 -2.04 -3.31
CA LEU A 98 -4.61 -1.87 -2.78
C LEU A 98 -3.89 -3.22 -2.59
N SER A 99 -4.61 -4.24 -2.10
CA SER A 99 -4.05 -5.57 -1.83
C SER A 99 -5.13 -6.65 -1.80
N ILE A 100 -4.73 -7.89 -2.11
CA ILE A 100 -5.49 -9.11 -1.79
C ILE A 100 -4.87 -9.67 -0.51
N ASP A 101 -5.63 -9.65 0.59
CA ASP A 101 -5.14 -9.90 1.94
C ASP A 101 -5.29 -11.36 2.36
N ALA A 102 -6.30 -12.05 1.80
CA ALA A 102 -6.58 -13.48 2.06
C ALA A 102 -7.17 -14.16 0.81
N PRO A 103 -6.96 -15.48 0.67
CA PRO A 103 -6.10 -16.32 1.49
C PRO A 103 -4.61 -16.11 1.17
N SER A 104 -3.72 -16.50 2.07
CA SER A 104 -2.28 -16.61 1.84
C SER A 104 -1.91 -18.07 1.49
N ALA A 105 -0.76 -18.27 0.84
CA ALA A 105 -0.27 -19.61 0.50
C ALA A 105 -0.15 -20.51 1.73
N GLY A 106 -0.49 -21.80 1.57
CA GLY A 106 -0.45 -22.80 2.64
C GLY A 106 -1.42 -23.93 2.39
N VAL A 107 -1.63 -24.77 3.40
CA VAL A 107 -2.67 -25.82 3.33
C VAL A 107 -4.04 -25.15 3.52
N LEU A 108 -4.77 -25.02 2.43
CA LEU A 108 -6.06 -24.36 2.37
C LEU A 108 -7.21 -25.37 2.36
N THR A 109 -8.41 -24.87 2.67
CA THR A 109 -9.63 -25.67 2.80
C THR A 109 -10.57 -25.47 1.60
N ASN A 110 -11.70 -26.16 1.64
CA ASN A 110 -12.77 -26.00 0.64
C ASN A 110 -13.68 -24.80 0.88
N SER A 111 -13.33 -23.92 1.83
CA SER A 111 -14.17 -22.81 2.27
C SER A 111 -13.32 -21.67 2.81
N GLU A 112 -12.53 -21.06 1.91
CA GLU A 112 -11.65 -19.93 2.25
C GLU A 112 -12.32 -18.61 1.91
N ASN A 113 -12.18 -17.65 2.82
CA ASN A 113 -12.60 -16.28 2.57
C ASN A 113 -11.59 -15.57 1.65
N ILE A 114 -12.10 -14.77 0.73
CA ILE A 114 -11.30 -13.81 -0.02
C ILE A 114 -11.50 -12.44 0.60
N SER A 115 -10.40 -11.81 1.00
CA SER A 115 -10.39 -10.48 1.58
C SER A 115 -9.43 -9.58 0.84
N VAL A 116 -9.82 -8.32 0.69
CA VAL A 116 -9.06 -7.31 -0.03
C VAL A 116 -9.06 -6.00 0.75
N THR A 117 -8.07 -5.18 0.51
CA THR A 117 -8.07 -3.78 0.93
C THR A 117 -8.37 -2.90 -0.28
N ILE A 118 -9.45 -2.13 -0.18
CA ILE A 118 -9.88 -1.12 -1.15
C ILE A 118 -9.32 0.22 -0.68
N ARG A 119 -8.91 1.08 -1.63
CA ARG A 119 -8.51 2.45 -1.34
C ARG A 119 -9.32 3.43 -2.19
N ASN A 120 -9.73 4.52 -1.58
CA ASN A 120 -10.23 5.69 -2.30
C ASN A 120 -9.04 6.59 -2.68
N TYR A 121 -8.68 6.61 -3.95
CA TYR A 121 -7.62 7.45 -4.50
C TYR A 121 -8.14 8.82 -4.95
N GLY A 122 -9.47 8.99 -5.04
CA GLY A 122 -10.13 10.23 -5.41
C GLY A 122 -10.21 11.26 -4.28
N VAL A 123 -10.62 12.49 -4.62
CA VAL A 123 -10.84 13.56 -3.64
C VAL A 123 -12.23 13.51 -3.01
N ASN A 124 -13.20 12.91 -3.69
CA ASN A 124 -14.57 12.77 -3.19
C ASN A 124 -14.72 11.45 -2.41
N THR A 125 -15.58 11.49 -1.43
CA THR A 125 -16.04 10.29 -0.72
C THR A 125 -16.79 9.36 -1.67
N ILE A 126 -16.52 8.05 -1.59
CA ILE A 126 -17.15 7.02 -2.41
C ILE A 126 -17.93 6.01 -1.56
N SER A 127 -18.99 5.47 -2.11
CA SER A 127 -19.81 4.38 -1.55
C SER A 127 -20.74 3.81 -2.62
N ASN A 128 -21.40 2.68 -2.35
CA ASN A 128 -22.37 2.04 -3.22
C ASN A 128 -21.83 1.75 -4.62
N PHE A 129 -20.68 1.09 -4.70
CA PHE A 129 -20.08 0.62 -5.95
C PHE A 129 -19.82 -0.88 -5.86
N ASP A 130 -19.65 -1.52 -7.02
CA ASP A 130 -19.42 -2.94 -7.08
C ASP A 130 -17.94 -3.28 -6.95
N ILE A 131 -17.68 -4.41 -6.30
CA ILE A 131 -16.38 -5.06 -6.20
C ILE A 131 -16.54 -6.51 -6.65
N TYR A 132 -15.50 -7.05 -7.22
CA TYR A 132 -15.54 -8.44 -7.70
C TYR A 132 -14.24 -9.18 -7.45
N TYR A 133 -14.34 -10.50 -7.47
CA TYR A 133 -13.20 -11.38 -7.62
C TYR A 133 -13.51 -12.55 -8.54
N TYR A 134 -12.47 -13.18 -9.06
CA TYR A 134 -12.50 -14.50 -9.67
C TYR A 134 -11.18 -15.22 -9.43
N VAL A 135 -11.19 -16.57 -9.54
CA VAL A 135 -10.01 -17.39 -9.33
C VAL A 135 -9.76 -18.18 -10.60
N ASN A 136 -8.55 -18.10 -11.17
CA ASN A 136 -8.19 -18.71 -12.45
C ASN A 136 -9.19 -18.29 -13.54
N SER A 137 -9.94 -19.27 -14.08
CA SER A 137 -10.97 -19.04 -15.11
C SER A 137 -12.39 -19.24 -14.56
N SER A 138 -12.60 -19.11 -13.24
CA SER A 138 -13.93 -19.23 -12.65
C SER A 138 -14.84 -18.05 -13.04
N ASN A 139 -16.13 -18.20 -12.79
CA ASN A 139 -17.06 -17.08 -12.93
C ASN A 139 -16.73 -15.99 -11.91
N GLN A 140 -16.89 -14.74 -12.34
CA GLN A 140 -16.75 -13.57 -11.49
C GLN A 140 -17.84 -13.56 -10.41
N ILE A 141 -17.44 -13.33 -9.17
CA ILE A 141 -18.31 -13.08 -8.04
C ILE A 141 -18.34 -11.57 -7.80
N VAL A 142 -19.51 -10.99 -7.80
CA VAL A 142 -19.70 -9.54 -7.63
C VAL A 142 -20.49 -9.26 -6.35
N GLU A 143 -20.01 -8.31 -5.55
CA GLU A 143 -20.69 -7.81 -4.35
C GLU A 143 -20.63 -6.28 -4.32
N THR A 144 -21.53 -5.64 -3.57
CA THR A 144 -21.59 -4.18 -3.49
C THR A 144 -20.97 -3.69 -2.18
N VAL A 145 -20.05 -2.73 -2.28
CA VAL A 145 -19.49 -1.99 -1.15
C VAL A 145 -20.45 -0.87 -0.76
N ASN A 146 -21.16 -1.04 0.36
CA ASN A 146 -22.10 -0.04 0.86
C ASN A 146 -21.45 0.94 1.86
N GLN A 147 -20.29 0.58 2.40
CA GLN A 147 -19.57 1.43 3.33
C GLN A 147 -19.02 2.65 2.63
N THR A 148 -18.96 3.74 3.36
CA THR A 148 -18.35 4.99 2.91
C THR A 148 -16.84 4.95 3.08
N ILE A 149 -16.10 5.36 2.03
CA ILE A 149 -14.65 5.48 2.05
C ILE A 149 -14.30 6.94 1.75
N GLU A 150 -13.77 7.64 2.75
CA GLU A 150 -13.31 9.02 2.60
C GLU A 150 -12.06 9.09 1.72
N SER A 151 -11.78 10.28 1.17
CA SER A 151 -10.58 10.53 0.35
C SER A 151 -9.31 10.03 1.03
N GLY A 152 -8.52 9.25 0.30
CA GLY A 152 -7.25 8.68 0.77
C GLY A 152 -7.37 7.58 1.82
N GLN A 153 -8.58 7.19 2.22
CA GLN A 153 -8.79 6.13 3.21
C GLN A 153 -8.87 4.74 2.57
N ASN A 154 -8.59 3.74 3.40
CA ASN A 154 -8.67 2.34 3.05
C ASN A 154 -9.85 1.68 3.74
N LEU A 155 -10.44 0.68 3.07
CA LEU A 155 -11.47 -0.21 3.61
C LEU A 155 -11.06 -1.66 3.41
N SER A 156 -10.99 -2.44 4.48
CA SER A 156 -10.88 -3.90 4.36
C SER A 156 -12.25 -4.49 4.06
N PHE A 157 -12.35 -5.26 2.98
CA PHE A 157 -13.56 -5.92 2.53
C PHE A 157 -13.34 -7.42 2.45
N THR A 158 -14.27 -8.20 3.02
CA THR A 158 -14.26 -9.66 2.91
C THR A 158 -15.50 -10.09 2.15
N PHE A 159 -15.31 -10.81 1.06
CA PHE A 159 -16.41 -11.35 0.27
C PHE A 159 -17.20 -12.40 1.07
N THR A 160 -18.53 -12.38 0.92
CA THR A 160 -19.41 -13.35 1.58
C THR A 160 -19.33 -14.73 0.93
N ASN A 161 -19.03 -14.76 -0.36
CA ASN A 161 -18.82 -16.01 -1.11
C ASN A 161 -17.38 -16.50 -0.91
N GLN A 162 -17.26 -17.74 -0.43
CA GLN A 162 -16.00 -18.43 -0.23
C GLN A 162 -15.58 -19.19 -1.49
N PHE A 163 -14.31 -19.52 -1.59
CA PHE A 163 -13.77 -20.33 -2.68
C PHE A 163 -13.10 -21.61 -2.17
N ASP A 164 -13.20 -22.69 -2.95
CA ASP A 164 -12.58 -23.98 -2.66
C ASP A 164 -11.15 -24.02 -3.17
N PHE A 165 -10.18 -23.99 -2.26
CA PHE A 165 -8.74 -24.11 -2.52
C PHE A 165 -8.18 -25.46 -2.02
N SER A 166 -9.02 -26.44 -1.68
CA SER A 166 -8.59 -27.71 -1.08
C SER A 166 -7.76 -28.62 -1.99
N SER A 167 -7.84 -28.40 -3.29
CA SER A 167 -7.01 -29.16 -4.24
C SER A 167 -5.62 -28.56 -4.30
N PRO A 168 -4.53 -29.35 -4.13
CA PRO A 168 -3.18 -28.82 -4.28
C PRO A 168 -2.94 -28.24 -5.70
N GLY A 169 -2.41 -27.03 -5.76
CA GLY A 169 -2.16 -26.37 -7.05
C GLY A 169 -1.88 -24.87 -6.91
N GLU A 170 -1.70 -24.26 -8.07
CA GLU A 170 -1.52 -22.82 -8.20
C GLU A 170 -2.85 -22.14 -8.52
N TYR A 171 -3.15 -21.07 -7.79
CA TYR A 171 -4.37 -20.30 -7.92
C TYR A 171 -4.04 -18.84 -8.10
N THR A 172 -4.49 -18.25 -9.21
CA THR A 172 -4.43 -16.80 -9.43
C THR A 172 -5.76 -16.20 -9.04
N ILE A 173 -5.76 -15.40 -8.01
CA ILE A 173 -6.90 -14.62 -7.53
C ILE A 173 -6.81 -13.26 -8.17
N VAL A 174 -7.87 -12.80 -8.80
CA VAL A 174 -8.00 -11.45 -9.34
C VAL A 174 -9.14 -10.76 -8.62
N SER A 175 -8.96 -9.53 -8.21
CA SER A 175 -10.03 -8.71 -7.63
C SER A 175 -9.99 -7.31 -8.20
N GLY A 176 -11.16 -6.71 -8.36
CA GLY A 176 -11.28 -5.37 -8.90
C GLY A 176 -12.50 -4.62 -8.39
N THR A 177 -12.47 -3.30 -8.59
CA THR A 177 -13.56 -2.36 -8.32
C THR A 177 -14.31 -2.02 -9.62
N SER A 178 -15.56 -1.57 -9.47
CA SER A 178 -16.37 -1.04 -10.56
C SER A 178 -17.16 0.17 -10.07
N LEU A 179 -16.48 1.31 -9.97
CA LEU A 179 -17.06 2.58 -9.58
C LEU A 179 -17.50 3.35 -10.83
N THR A 180 -18.79 3.71 -10.89
CA THR A 180 -19.27 4.54 -12.01
C THR A 180 -18.65 5.93 -11.98
N GLY A 181 -17.99 6.30 -13.07
CA GLY A 181 -17.29 7.59 -13.17
C GLY A 181 -15.88 7.58 -12.59
N ASP A 182 -15.32 6.40 -12.38
CA ASP A 182 -13.92 6.26 -12.03
C ASP A 182 -13.03 6.91 -13.09
N GLU A 183 -12.07 7.72 -12.65
CA GLU A 183 -11.18 8.50 -13.52
C GLU A 183 -9.81 7.85 -13.73
N ASP A 184 -9.48 6.77 -12.97
CA ASP A 184 -8.25 5.99 -13.17
C ASP A 184 -8.50 4.48 -13.06
N ILE A 185 -8.88 3.88 -14.16
CA ILE A 185 -9.11 2.44 -14.26
C ILE A 185 -7.84 1.57 -14.16
N SER A 186 -6.67 2.17 -14.08
CA SER A 186 -5.40 1.41 -14.04
C SER A 186 -5.12 0.78 -12.68
N ASN A 187 -5.78 1.25 -11.62
CA ASN A 187 -5.66 0.75 -10.25
C ASN A 187 -6.87 -0.11 -9.82
N ASP A 188 -7.88 -0.24 -10.70
CA ASP A 188 -9.12 -0.96 -10.39
C ASP A 188 -8.89 -2.42 -10.09
N GLU A 189 -7.99 -3.10 -10.79
CA GLU A 189 -7.80 -4.53 -10.73
C GLU A 189 -6.36 -4.91 -10.38
N ILE A 190 -6.21 -5.86 -9.45
CA ILE A 190 -4.94 -6.50 -9.15
C ILE A 190 -5.08 -8.02 -9.13
N SER A 191 -3.96 -8.72 -9.27
CA SER A 191 -3.88 -10.17 -9.17
C SER A 191 -2.83 -10.62 -8.17
N ASN A 192 -3.10 -11.74 -7.50
CA ASN A 192 -2.15 -12.43 -6.63
C ASN A 192 -2.19 -13.93 -6.89
N THR A 193 -1.03 -14.56 -6.96
CA THR A 193 -0.91 -16.01 -7.17
C THR A 193 -0.45 -16.68 -5.88
N ILE A 194 -1.20 -17.70 -5.47
CA ILE A 194 -0.92 -18.48 -4.25
C ILE A 194 -0.82 -19.98 -4.59
N ILE A 195 -0.20 -20.74 -3.70
CA ILE A 195 -0.10 -22.20 -3.78
C ILE A 195 -0.84 -22.79 -2.58
N SER A 196 -1.78 -23.71 -2.87
CA SER A 196 -2.43 -24.55 -1.88
C SER A 196 -1.78 -25.91 -1.78
#